data_9f8b464a0b2b61c2113d73b71711f42d
#
_entry.id   9f8b464a0b2b61c2113d73b71711f42d
#
_cell.length_a   1.000
_cell.length_b   1.000
_cell.length_c   1.000
_cell.angle_alpha   90.00
_cell.angle_beta   90.00
_cell.angle_gamma   90.00
#
_symmetry.space_group_name_H-M   'P 1'
#
loop_
_entity.id
_entity.type
_entity.pdbx_description
1 polymer ?
#
loop_
_entity_poly.entity_id
_entity_poly.type
_entity_poly.pdbx_seq_one_letter_code
_entity_poly.pdbx_strand_id
1 'polypeptide(L)'
;MLLDPRIASRAPRLLTITLIALAFGALAFLYSFVGYFSNEINNIRTFGVGSLSPQEIGGHFLFGYVVALPTRNLKMCVLTGLLALTIDADHLLNAAGFEIQSRMGHSVSFAVLSSVLIGFIVSQIFQKESVSNEKMPTESSSSGIEKKAVEANGKLLLLRPEKGGIFSLFLIITFAAFMSHIAFDVFADAAASFPLLAPFIFTDFFIPQIYALPIEGAAVLLVYLSFTTLSKRSI
;
A
#
# COMPACT_ATOMS: atom_id res chain seq x y z
N MET A 1 18.29 -1.89 -18.39
CA MET A 1 16.89 -1.87 -18.84
C MET A 1 16.26 -0.62 -18.28
N LEU A 2 16.08 0.42 -19.10
CA LEU A 2 15.43 1.67 -18.67
C LEU A 2 13.92 1.42 -18.57
N LEU A 3 13.33 1.86 -17.48
CA LEU A 3 11.88 1.77 -17.28
C LEU A 3 11.16 2.57 -18.36
N ASP A 4 10.01 2.05 -18.83
CA ASP A 4 9.12 2.78 -19.71
C ASP A 4 8.71 4.08 -18.98
N PRO A 5 9.10 5.27 -19.50
CA PRO A 5 8.78 6.56 -18.89
C PRO A 5 7.27 6.78 -18.71
N ARG A 6 6.43 6.00 -19.41
CA ARG A 6 4.98 6.05 -19.32
C ARG A 6 4.43 5.50 -17.99
N ILE A 7 5.12 4.52 -17.37
CA ILE A 7 4.73 4.03 -16.05
C ILE A 7 5.14 5.04 -14.98
N ALA A 8 6.29 5.69 -15.14
CA ALA A 8 6.77 6.72 -14.22
C ALA A 8 5.87 7.97 -14.22
N SER A 9 5.28 8.35 -15.36
CA SER A 9 4.40 9.54 -15.47
C SER A 9 3.04 9.37 -14.78
N ARG A 10 2.67 8.16 -14.40
CA ARG A 10 1.38 7.82 -13.77
C ARG A 10 1.42 7.70 -12.25
N ALA A 11 2.52 8.08 -11.63
CA ALA A 11 2.57 8.13 -10.18
C ALA A 11 1.49 9.09 -9.65
N PRO A 12 0.76 8.70 -8.59
CA PRO A 12 -0.31 9.52 -8.03
C PRO A 12 0.21 10.89 -7.59
N ARG A 13 -0.67 11.89 -7.60
CA ARG A 13 -0.37 13.21 -7.03
C ARG A 13 -0.11 13.07 -5.53
N LEU A 14 0.66 13.97 -4.94
CA LEU A 14 0.99 13.91 -3.51
C LEU A 14 -0.27 13.84 -2.64
N LEU A 15 -1.28 14.65 -2.96
CA LEU A 15 -2.59 14.60 -2.28
C LEU A 15 -3.23 13.21 -2.34
N THR A 16 -3.19 12.56 -3.51
CA THR A 16 -3.74 11.21 -3.69
C THR A 16 -2.97 10.19 -2.85
N ILE A 17 -1.64 10.31 -2.76
CA ILE A 17 -0.79 9.47 -1.89
C ILE A 17 -1.22 9.62 -0.44
N THR A 18 -1.36 10.85 0.04
CA THR A 18 -1.78 11.15 1.41
C THR A 18 -3.16 10.58 1.70
N LEU A 19 -4.14 10.77 0.80
CA LEU A 19 -5.49 10.24 0.97
C LEU A 19 -5.53 8.72 0.99
N ILE A 20 -4.74 8.05 0.16
CA ILE A 20 -4.64 6.57 0.16
C ILE A 20 -4.05 6.09 1.50
N ALA A 21 -2.97 6.71 1.97
CA ALA A 21 -2.36 6.35 3.24
C ALA A 21 -3.28 6.58 4.44
N LEU A 22 -4.00 7.72 4.46
CA LEU A 22 -5.01 8.01 5.50
C LEU A 22 -6.18 7.01 5.47
N ALA A 23 -6.67 6.67 4.27
CA ALA A 23 -7.73 5.67 4.13
C ALA A 23 -7.28 4.29 4.61
N PHE A 24 -6.03 3.90 4.31
CA PHE A 24 -5.47 2.64 4.78
C PHE A 24 -5.29 2.62 6.30
N GLY A 25 -4.76 3.69 6.90
CA GLY A 25 -4.66 3.83 8.35
C GLY A 25 -6.03 3.83 9.04
N ALA A 26 -7.04 4.50 8.46
CA ALA A 26 -8.40 4.44 8.97
C ALA A 26 -9.00 3.02 8.91
N LEU A 27 -8.69 2.25 7.87
CA LEU A 27 -9.07 0.83 7.79
C LEU A 27 -8.39 0.00 8.87
N ALA A 28 -7.08 0.21 9.13
CA ALA A 28 -6.35 -0.48 10.19
C ALA A 28 -6.94 -0.17 11.57
N PHE A 29 -7.21 1.11 11.82
CA PHE A 29 -7.88 1.58 13.03
C PHE A 29 -9.25 0.93 13.22
N LEU A 30 -10.12 0.98 12.21
CA LEU A 30 -11.47 0.41 12.28
C LEU A 30 -11.43 -1.11 12.45
N TYR A 31 -10.51 -1.78 11.78
CA TYR A 31 -10.39 -3.22 11.87
C TYR A 31 -9.94 -3.67 13.26
N SER A 32 -8.98 -2.96 13.86
CA SER A 32 -8.55 -3.21 15.24
C SER A 32 -9.65 -2.81 16.25
N PHE A 33 -10.43 -1.75 15.97
CA PHE A 33 -11.57 -1.37 16.79
C PHE A 33 -12.67 -2.45 16.82
N VAL A 34 -12.93 -3.12 15.70
CA VAL A 34 -13.85 -4.27 15.68
C VAL A 34 -13.36 -5.40 16.60
N GLY A 35 -12.05 -5.62 16.67
CA GLY A 35 -11.44 -6.58 17.59
C GLY A 35 -11.67 -6.27 19.06
N TYR A 36 -11.82 -4.98 19.40
CA TYR A 36 -12.15 -4.55 20.79
C TYR A 36 -13.46 -5.16 21.30
N PHE A 37 -14.44 -5.39 20.43
CA PHE A 37 -15.74 -5.96 20.80
C PHE A 37 -15.77 -7.50 20.83
N SER A 38 -14.70 -8.16 20.40
CA SER A 38 -14.66 -9.62 20.43
C SER A 38 -14.30 -10.11 21.85
N ASN A 39 -15.30 -10.55 22.61
CA ASN A 39 -15.20 -10.96 24.03
C ASN A 39 -14.40 -12.26 24.29
N GLU A 40 -13.75 -12.84 23.30
CA GLU A 40 -13.09 -14.15 23.44
C GLU A 40 -11.61 -14.08 23.86
N ILE A 41 -11.08 -12.88 24.15
CA ILE A 41 -9.64 -12.69 24.33
C ILE A 41 -9.28 -12.71 25.81
N ASN A 42 -8.95 -13.89 26.32
CA ASN A 42 -8.51 -14.08 27.73
C ASN A 42 -7.00 -13.87 27.96
N ASN A 43 -6.22 -13.48 26.98
CA ASN A 43 -4.77 -13.23 27.12
C ASN A 43 -4.42 -11.83 26.63
N ILE A 44 -4.61 -10.85 27.50
CA ILE A 44 -4.34 -9.45 27.20
C ILE A 44 -2.85 -9.16 27.43
N ARG A 45 -2.09 -8.90 26.38
CA ARG A 45 -0.90 -8.07 26.48
C ARG A 45 -1.35 -6.61 26.29
N THR A 46 -1.30 -5.83 27.34
CA THR A 46 -1.44 -4.37 27.26
C THR A 46 -0.23 -3.81 26.50
N PHE A 47 -0.44 -3.42 25.26
CA PHE A 47 0.56 -2.69 24.50
C PHE A 47 0.63 -1.27 25.08
N GLY A 48 1.74 -0.92 25.75
CA GLY A 48 1.94 0.41 26.30
C GLY A 48 2.00 1.47 25.20
N VAL A 49 1.60 2.69 25.52
CA VAL A 49 1.70 3.88 24.65
C VAL A 49 3.15 4.17 24.19
N GLY A 50 4.15 3.45 24.72
CA GLY A 50 5.56 3.59 24.40
C GLY A 50 5.98 3.16 22.99
N SER A 51 5.09 2.57 22.20
CA SER A 51 5.39 2.04 20.87
C SER A 51 5.33 3.09 19.73
N LEU A 52 5.08 4.36 20.02
CA LEU A 52 5.13 5.44 19.01
C LEU A 52 6.42 6.26 19.13
N SER A 53 7.54 5.58 19.22
CA SER A 53 8.84 6.27 19.23
C SER A 53 9.19 6.79 17.83
N PRO A 54 9.97 7.89 17.72
CA PRO A 54 10.46 8.37 16.43
C PRO A 54 11.24 7.28 15.65
N GLN A 55 11.90 6.36 16.35
CA GLN A 55 12.62 5.25 15.75
C GLN A 55 11.67 4.25 15.08
N GLU A 56 10.54 3.93 15.72
CA GLU A 56 9.53 3.05 15.15
C GLU A 56 8.85 3.69 13.95
N ILE A 57 8.43 4.95 14.08
CA ILE A 57 7.84 5.71 12.97
C ILE A 57 8.80 5.74 11.76
N GLY A 58 10.08 6.08 12.00
CA GLY A 58 11.11 6.12 10.97
C GLY A 58 11.42 4.75 10.39
N GLY A 59 11.42 3.72 11.21
CA GLY A 59 11.70 2.34 10.81
C GLY A 59 10.62 1.76 9.91
N HIS A 60 9.35 1.84 10.30
CA HIS A 60 8.22 1.40 9.45
C HIS A 60 8.20 2.13 8.11
N PHE A 61 8.40 3.46 8.15
CA PHE A 61 8.47 4.23 6.90
C PHE A 61 9.63 3.78 6.02
N LEU A 62 10.82 3.60 6.58
CA LEU A 62 12.03 3.24 5.82
C LEU A 62 11.92 1.84 5.21
N PHE A 63 11.47 0.85 5.97
CA PHE A 63 11.23 -0.50 5.47
C PHE A 63 10.23 -0.47 4.32
N GLY A 64 9.04 0.12 4.52
CA GLY A 64 8.06 0.25 3.45
C GLY A 64 8.58 1.02 2.22
N TYR A 65 9.40 2.04 2.42
CA TYR A 65 10.05 2.79 1.33
C TYR A 65 10.97 1.89 0.50
N VAL A 66 11.79 1.06 1.15
CA VAL A 66 12.75 0.15 0.50
C VAL A 66 12.02 -0.89 -0.36
N VAL A 67 10.88 -1.41 0.09
CA VAL A 67 10.09 -2.39 -0.66
C VAL A 67 9.69 -1.90 -2.06
N ALA A 68 9.43 -0.61 -2.23
CA ALA A 68 9.03 -0.06 -3.52
C ALA A 68 10.20 0.44 -4.39
N LEU A 69 11.46 0.33 -3.96
CA LEU A 69 12.63 0.72 -4.75
C LEU A 69 12.67 0.06 -6.15
N PRO A 70 12.24 -1.20 -6.34
CA PRO A 70 12.19 -1.81 -7.67
C PRO A 70 11.32 -1.05 -8.66
N THR A 71 10.34 -0.27 -8.19
CA THR A 71 9.50 0.57 -9.08
C THR A 71 10.27 1.75 -9.67
N ARG A 72 11.42 2.11 -9.11
CA ARG A 72 12.22 3.30 -9.46
C ARG A 72 11.40 4.60 -9.47
N ASN A 73 10.36 4.67 -8.68
CA ASN A 73 9.45 5.78 -8.60
C ASN A 73 9.37 6.29 -7.16
N LEU A 74 9.92 7.47 -6.91
CA LEU A 74 9.96 8.09 -5.58
C LEU A 74 8.57 8.18 -4.93
N LYS A 75 7.53 8.51 -5.70
CA LYS A 75 6.17 8.63 -5.17
C LYS A 75 5.62 7.27 -4.73
N MET A 76 5.97 6.19 -5.42
CA MET A 76 5.60 4.84 -5.00
C MET A 76 6.35 4.42 -3.74
N CYS A 77 7.63 4.76 -3.63
CA CYS A 77 8.41 4.51 -2.41
C CYS A 77 7.81 5.27 -1.21
N VAL A 78 7.48 6.56 -1.39
CA VAL A 78 6.83 7.36 -0.33
C VAL A 78 5.46 6.78 0.03
N LEU A 79 4.65 6.39 -0.97
CA LEU A 79 3.35 5.77 -0.71
C LEU A 79 3.50 4.50 0.12
N THR A 80 4.40 3.59 -0.29
CA THR A 80 4.58 2.31 0.40
C THR A 80 5.13 2.50 1.82
N GLY A 81 6.03 3.46 2.02
CA GLY A 81 6.49 3.87 3.34
C GLY A 81 5.37 4.39 4.24
N LEU A 82 4.49 5.24 3.70
CA LEU A 82 3.33 5.75 4.43
C LEU A 82 2.30 4.64 4.71
N LEU A 83 2.07 3.72 3.78
CA LEU A 83 1.18 2.58 4.01
C LEU A 83 1.72 1.68 5.13
N ALA A 84 3.01 1.35 5.13
CA ALA A 84 3.62 0.57 6.20
C ALA A 84 3.49 1.28 7.56
N LEU A 85 3.75 2.58 7.62
CA LEU A 85 3.63 3.37 8.84
C LEU A 85 2.19 3.43 9.36
N THR A 86 1.19 3.57 8.50
CA THR A 86 -0.20 3.83 8.93
C THR A 86 -0.94 2.59 9.42
N ILE A 87 -0.35 1.41 9.35
CA ILE A 87 -0.90 0.19 9.99
C ILE A 87 -0.99 0.40 11.51
N ASP A 88 -0.02 1.08 12.10
CA ASP A 88 0.02 1.43 13.52
C ASP A 88 -1.01 2.51 13.94
N ALA A 89 -1.94 2.89 13.06
CA ALA A 89 -3.02 3.79 13.43
C ALA A 89 -3.91 3.22 14.56
N ASP A 90 -3.88 1.92 14.81
CA ASP A 90 -4.54 1.28 15.94
C ASP A 90 -3.97 1.72 17.30
N HIS A 91 -2.69 2.15 17.38
CA HIS A 91 -2.14 2.75 18.60
C HIS A 91 -2.86 4.02 19.04
N LEU A 92 -3.55 4.71 18.12
CA LEU A 92 -4.38 5.86 18.44
C LEU A 92 -5.57 5.46 19.33
N LEU A 93 -6.05 4.22 19.25
CA LEU A 93 -7.08 3.71 20.14
C LEU A 93 -6.57 3.63 21.60
N ASN A 94 -5.36 3.13 21.80
CA ASN A 94 -4.73 3.11 23.12
C ASN A 94 -4.53 4.54 23.66
N ALA A 95 -4.09 5.47 22.82
CA ALA A 95 -3.94 6.87 23.20
C ALA A 95 -5.29 7.54 23.54
N ALA A 96 -6.40 7.05 22.97
CA ALA A 96 -7.77 7.48 23.29
C ALA A 96 -8.36 6.77 24.52
N GLY A 97 -7.59 5.90 25.20
CA GLY A 97 -8.02 5.19 26.41
C GLY A 97 -8.77 3.88 26.16
N PHE A 98 -8.79 3.38 24.92
CA PHE A 98 -9.33 2.05 24.62
C PHE A 98 -8.21 1.02 24.76
N GLU A 99 -8.39 0.06 25.67
CA GLU A 99 -7.47 -1.07 25.78
C GLU A 99 -7.71 -2.03 24.61
N ILE A 100 -6.82 -2.02 23.60
CA ILE A 100 -6.91 -2.92 22.47
C ILE A 100 -6.38 -4.29 22.89
N GLN A 101 -7.25 -5.28 22.86
CA GLN A 101 -6.93 -6.64 23.23
C GLN A 101 -6.25 -7.42 22.10
N SER A 102 -6.46 -7.03 20.84
CA SER A 102 -5.83 -7.67 19.68
C SER A 102 -5.55 -6.63 18.59
N ARG A 103 -4.31 -6.61 18.14
CA ARG A 103 -3.85 -5.76 17.01
C ARG A 103 -4.30 -6.37 15.68
N MET A 104 -5.62 -6.41 15.43
CA MET A 104 -6.17 -7.06 14.22
C MET A 104 -5.66 -6.43 12.92
N GLY A 105 -5.23 -5.17 12.92
CA GLY A 105 -4.54 -4.53 11.80
C GLY A 105 -3.26 -5.26 11.37
N HIS A 106 -2.69 -6.13 12.24
CA HIS A 106 -1.50 -6.95 11.95
C HIS A 106 -1.85 -8.37 11.47
N SER A 107 -3.11 -8.62 11.08
CA SER A 107 -3.53 -9.91 10.55
C SER A 107 -3.41 -10.02 9.03
N VAL A 108 -3.22 -11.23 8.54
CA VAL A 108 -3.21 -11.52 7.10
C VAL A 108 -4.57 -11.21 6.47
N SER A 109 -5.66 -11.41 7.19
CA SER A 109 -7.02 -11.06 6.72
C SER A 109 -7.15 -9.56 6.46
N PHE A 110 -6.63 -8.71 7.37
CA PHE A 110 -6.55 -7.27 7.14
C PHE A 110 -5.70 -6.94 5.92
N ALA A 111 -4.52 -7.56 5.79
CA ALA A 111 -3.63 -7.33 4.66
C ALA A 111 -4.32 -7.61 3.32
N VAL A 112 -5.02 -8.74 3.20
CA VAL A 112 -5.74 -9.12 1.97
C VAL A 112 -6.91 -8.19 1.70
N LEU A 113 -7.79 -7.98 2.69
CA LEU A 113 -8.98 -7.14 2.52
C LEU A 113 -8.63 -5.70 2.17
N SER A 114 -7.69 -5.10 2.90
CA SER A 114 -7.26 -3.73 2.65
C SER A 114 -6.55 -3.58 1.31
N SER A 115 -5.73 -4.56 0.90
CA SER A 115 -5.05 -4.55 -0.40
C SER A 115 -6.04 -4.61 -1.56
N VAL A 116 -7.07 -5.45 -1.47
CA VAL A 116 -8.15 -5.54 -2.47
C VAL A 116 -8.92 -4.23 -2.52
N LEU A 117 -9.29 -3.67 -1.36
CA LEU A 117 -10.08 -2.45 -1.28
C LEU A 117 -9.30 -1.24 -1.83
N ILE A 118 -8.04 -1.06 -1.42
CA ILE A 118 -7.18 0.02 -1.92
C ILE A 118 -6.93 -0.13 -3.41
N GLY A 119 -6.62 -1.34 -3.88
CA GLY A 119 -6.46 -1.62 -5.32
C GLY A 119 -7.71 -1.25 -6.11
N PHE A 120 -8.89 -1.58 -5.61
CA PHE A 120 -10.17 -1.24 -6.23
C PHE A 120 -10.42 0.28 -6.24
N ILE A 121 -10.31 0.96 -5.10
CA ILE A 121 -10.53 2.41 -4.97
C ILE A 121 -9.61 3.17 -5.93
N VAL A 122 -8.32 2.84 -5.91
CA VAL A 122 -7.33 3.52 -6.76
C VAL A 122 -7.60 3.27 -8.24
N SER A 123 -7.99 2.04 -8.61
CA SER A 123 -8.34 1.74 -10.00
C SER A 123 -9.53 2.58 -10.50
N GLN A 124 -10.53 2.86 -9.65
CA GLN A 124 -11.67 3.72 -10.00
C GLN A 124 -11.26 5.20 -10.15
N ILE A 125 -10.41 5.71 -9.26
CA ILE A 125 -9.91 7.10 -9.32
C ILE A 125 -9.19 7.35 -10.65
N PHE A 126 -8.26 6.46 -11.02
CA PHE A 126 -7.50 6.60 -12.27
C PHE A 126 -8.38 6.49 -13.54
N GLN A 127 -9.46 5.71 -13.50
CA GLN A 127 -10.41 5.64 -14.60
C GLN A 127 -11.16 6.95 -14.79
N LYS A 128 -11.61 7.57 -13.70
CA LYS A 128 -12.35 8.83 -13.74
C LYS A 128 -11.51 9.98 -14.30
N GLU A 129 -10.24 10.07 -13.93
CA GLU A 129 -9.31 11.07 -14.46
C GLU A 129 -9.06 10.88 -15.97
N SER A 130 -8.97 9.64 -16.45
CA SER A 130 -8.80 9.35 -17.88
C SER A 130 -9.99 9.81 -18.72
N VAL A 131 -11.22 9.60 -18.26
CA VAL A 131 -12.45 10.01 -18.96
C VAL A 131 -12.63 11.54 -18.95
N SER A 132 -12.24 12.21 -17.86
CA SER A 132 -12.34 13.67 -17.74
C SER A 132 -11.44 14.40 -18.74
N ASN A 133 -10.24 13.88 -18.98
CA ASN A 133 -9.28 14.48 -19.91
C ASN A 133 -9.69 14.29 -21.39
N GLU A 134 -10.53 13.31 -21.69
CA GLU A 134 -11.03 13.05 -23.06
C GLU A 134 -12.18 14.01 -23.48
N LYS A 135 -12.83 14.65 -22.50
CA LYS A 135 -13.98 15.53 -22.72
C LYS A 135 -13.64 17.02 -22.90
N MET A 136 -12.37 17.41 -22.89
CA MET A 136 -12.00 18.78 -23.22
C MET A 136 -12.13 18.98 -24.75
N PRO A 137 -13.08 19.78 -25.23
CA PRO A 137 -13.18 20.09 -26.65
C PRO A 137 -11.92 20.86 -27.06
N THR A 138 -11.21 20.37 -28.03
CA THR A 138 -10.18 21.14 -28.72
C THR A 138 -10.89 22.15 -29.61
N GLU A 139 -11.42 23.22 -29.02
CA GLU A 139 -11.79 24.41 -29.78
C GLU A 139 -10.48 25.16 -30.12
N SER A 140 -9.85 24.78 -31.20
CA SER A 140 -9.03 25.72 -31.98
C SER A 140 -8.81 25.17 -33.39
N SER A 141 -9.30 25.89 -34.34
CA SER A 141 -9.00 25.80 -35.76
C SER A 141 -7.49 25.85 -36.00
N SER A 142 -6.87 24.75 -36.43
CA SER A 142 -5.52 24.77 -36.88
C SER A 142 -5.27 23.84 -38.08
N SER A 143 -4.43 24.32 -38.96
CA SER A 143 -4.05 23.85 -40.29
C SER A 143 -3.64 22.38 -40.36
N GLY A 144 -3.81 21.77 -41.55
CA GLY A 144 -3.64 20.32 -41.81
C GLY A 144 -2.32 19.65 -41.44
N ILE A 145 -1.30 20.40 -40.99
CA ILE A 145 -0.02 19.87 -40.51
C ILE A 145 -0.15 19.32 -39.07
N GLU A 146 -1.00 19.94 -38.24
CA GLU A 146 -1.25 19.48 -36.85
C GLU A 146 -2.04 18.19 -36.80
N LYS A 147 -2.89 17.87 -37.78
CA LYS A 147 -3.63 16.60 -37.80
C LYS A 147 -2.73 15.37 -37.80
N LYS A 148 -1.63 15.38 -38.52
CA LYS A 148 -0.66 14.25 -38.52
C LYS A 148 0.11 14.13 -37.20
N ALA A 149 0.42 15.23 -36.53
CA ALA A 149 1.06 15.22 -35.22
C ALA A 149 0.09 14.76 -34.12
N VAL A 150 -1.18 15.16 -34.20
CA VAL A 150 -2.26 14.73 -33.30
C VAL A 150 -2.59 13.25 -33.51
N GLU A 151 -2.56 12.75 -34.75
CA GLU A 151 -2.79 11.33 -35.04
C GLU A 151 -1.64 10.44 -34.56
N ALA A 152 -0.39 10.92 -34.66
CA ALA A 152 0.78 10.24 -34.08
C ALA A 152 0.76 10.26 -32.55
N ASN A 153 0.36 11.39 -31.93
CA ASN A 153 0.14 11.49 -30.49
C ASN A 153 -1.09 10.72 -30.01
N GLY A 154 -2.17 10.70 -30.80
CA GLY A 154 -3.39 9.93 -30.52
C GLY A 154 -3.13 8.42 -30.48
N LYS A 155 -2.28 7.89 -31.37
CA LYS A 155 -1.83 6.50 -31.31
C LYS A 155 -0.96 6.20 -30.07
N LEU A 156 -0.23 7.19 -29.57
CA LEU A 156 0.55 7.09 -28.34
C LEU A 156 -0.34 7.08 -27.07
N LEU A 157 -1.52 7.71 -27.13
CA LEU A 157 -2.51 7.77 -26.05
C LEU A 157 -3.35 6.49 -25.92
N LEU A 158 -3.39 5.64 -26.94
CA LEU A 158 -4.22 4.43 -27.01
C LEU A 158 -3.69 3.23 -26.24
N LEU A 159 -2.50 3.31 -25.64
CA LEU A 159 -2.07 2.30 -24.67
C LEU A 159 -2.68 2.60 -23.29
N ARG A 160 -4.01 2.52 -23.19
CA ARG A 160 -4.72 2.45 -21.90
C ARG A 160 -4.12 1.26 -21.12
N PRO A 161 -3.62 1.46 -19.89
CA PRO A 161 -3.34 0.31 -19.04
C PRO A 161 -4.66 -0.42 -18.87
N GLU A 162 -4.66 -1.70 -19.17
CA GLU A 162 -5.81 -2.53 -18.85
C GLU A 162 -6.18 -2.28 -17.37
N LYS A 163 -7.47 -2.15 -17.10
CA LYS A 163 -8.02 -1.88 -15.75
C LYS A 163 -7.39 -2.79 -14.69
N GLY A 164 -7.09 -4.05 -15.08
CA GLY A 164 -6.42 -5.02 -14.23
C GLY A 164 -5.00 -4.66 -13.82
N GLY A 165 -4.26 -3.90 -14.63
CA GLY A 165 -2.86 -3.57 -14.32
C GLY A 165 -2.70 -2.61 -13.16
N ILE A 166 -3.54 -1.56 -13.08
CA ILE A 166 -3.52 -0.58 -11.96
C ILE A 166 -4.00 -1.26 -10.68
N PHE A 167 -5.11 -1.98 -10.74
CA PHE A 167 -5.65 -2.74 -9.61
C PHE A 167 -4.59 -3.68 -9.03
N SER A 168 -3.97 -4.53 -9.87
CA SER A 168 -2.95 -5.49 -9.44
C SER A 168 -1.73 -4.81 -8.84
N LEU A 169 -1.27 -3.69 -9.42
CA LEU A 169 -0.13 -2.96 -8.89
C LEU A 169 -0.38 -2.45 -7.47
N PHE A 170 -1.53 -1.78 -7.25
CA PHE A 170 -1.84 -1.22 -5.93
C PHE A 170 -2.19 -2.29 -4.91
N LEU A 171 -2.84 -3.39 -5.31
CA LEU A 171 -3.05 -4.55 -4.46
C LEU A 171 -1.71 -5.08 -3.94
N ILE A 172 -0.74 -5.28 -4.83
CA ILE A 172 0.57 -5.85 -4.47
C ILE A 172 1.38 -4.88 -3.63
N ILE A 173 1.39 -3.59 -3.96
CA ILE A 173 2.11 -2.58 -3.17
C ILE A 173 1.54 -2.48 -1.75
N THR A 174 0.22 -2.50 -1.61
CA THR A 174 -0.42 -2.45 -0.29
C THR A 174 -0.11 -3.69 0.53
N PHE A 175 -0.17 -4.88 -0.09
CA PHE A 175 0.17 -6.13 0.59
C PHE A 175 1.66 -6.19 0.96
N ALA A 176 2.56 -5.72 0.08
CA ALA A 176 3.99 -5.66 0.35
C ALA A 176 4.33 -4.64 1.45
N ALA A 177 3.60 -3.52 1.54
CA ALA A 177 3.72 -2.58 2.65
C ALA A 177 3.35 -3.22 3.99
N PHE A 178 2.31 -4.05 4.01
CA PHE A 178 1.96 -4.83 5.21
C PHE A 178 3.07 -5.83 5.57
N MET A 179 3.59 -6.58 4.62
CA MET A 179 4.71 -7.51 4.89
C MET A 179 5.92 -6.78 5.45
N SER A 180 6.24 -5.62 4.91
CA SER A 180 7.35 -4.79 5.35
C SER A 180 7.15 -4.22 6.76
N HIS A 181 5.91 -3.85 7.11
CA HIS A 181 5.56 -3.45 8.47
C HIS A 181 5.84 -4.58 9.47
N ILE A 182 5.31 -5.79 9.20
CA ILE A 182 5.58 -6.98 10.03
C ILE A 182 7.07 -7.30 10.10
N ALA A 183 7.81 -7.14 8.98
CA ALA A 183 9.25 -7.36 8.95
C ALA A 183 10.00 -6.41 9.89
N PHE A 184 9.61 -5.14 9.93
CA PHE A 184 10.21 -4.17 10.84
C PHE A 184 9.88 -4.48 12.31
N ASP A 185 8.62 -4.79 12.64
CA ASP A 185 8.24 -5.19 14.00
C ASP A 185 9.07 -6.39 14.49
N VAL A 186 9.21 -7.42 13.65
CA VAL A 186 10.04 -8.60 13.94
C VAL A 186 11.52 -8.24 14.07
N PHE A 187 11.99 -7.24 13.30
CA PHE A 187 13.37 -6.75 13.39
C PHE A 187 13.61 -5.97 14.69
N ALA A 188 12.66 -5.13 15.07
CA ALA A 188 12.79 -4.24 16.22
C ALA A 188 12.56 -4.95 17.56
N ASP A 189 11.66 -5.95 17.59
CA ASP A 189 11.34 -6.71 18.81
C ASP A 189 11.56 -8.22 18.60
N ALA A 190 12.52 -8.76 19.34
CA ALA A 190 12.84 -10.19 19.32
C ALA A 190 11.69 -11.09 19.86
N ALA A 191 10.70 -10.49 20.53
CA ALA A 191 9.51 -11.18 21.06
C ALA A 191 8.24 -10.84 20.28
N ALA A 192 8.35 -10.27 19.07
CA ALA A 192 7.22 -9.86 18.27
C ALA A 192 6.24 -11.01 18.00
N SER A 193 4.98 -10.77 18.30
CA SER A 193 3.90 -11.74 18.08
C SER A 193 2.65 -11.01 17.55
N PHE A 194 1.92 -11.69 16.64
CA PHE A 194 0.84 -11.08 15.89
C PHE A 194 -0.36 -12.00 15.79
N PRO A 195 -1.59 -11.47 15.80
CA PRO A 195 -2.81 -12.22 15.59
C PRO A 195 -3.02 -12.49 14.08
N LEU A 196 -2.07 -13.22 13.45
CA LEU A 196 -2.01 -13.37 11.98
C LEU A 196 -3.31 -13.91 11.37
N LEU A 197 -4.04 -14.74 12.11
CA LEU A 197 -5.28 -15.38 11.62
C LEU A 197 -6.57 -14.72 12.13
N ALA A 198 -6.47 -13.56 12.82
CA ALA A 198 -7.64 -12.80 13.20
C ALA A 198 -8.45 -12.36 11.95
N PRO A 199 -9.79 -12.30 12.02
CA PRO A 199 -10.67 -12.53 13.16
C PRO A 199 -11.07 -13.98 13.39
N PHE A 200 -10.53 -14.95 12.62
CA PHE A 200 -10.92 -16.35 12.71
C PHE A 200 -10.30 -17.06 13.92
N ILE A 201 -9.04 -16.72 14.22
CA ILE A 201 -8.26 -17.24 15.35
C ILE A 201 -7.52 -16.07 15.98
N PHE A 202 -7.75 -15.82 17.27
CA PHE A 202 -7.16 -14.73 18.02
C PHE A 202 -5.87 -15.09 18.77
N THR A 203 -5.28 -16.23 18.46
CA THR A 203 -3.98 -16.63 19.01
C THR A 203 -2.88 -15.84 18.35
N ASP A 204 -1.98 -15.25 19.14
CA ASP A 204 -0.79 -14.60 18.66
C ASP A 204 0.26 -15.62 18.20
N PHE A 205 0.80 -15.39 17.02
CA PHE A 205 1.88 -16.17 16.44
C PHE A 205 3.20 -15.45 16.65
N PHE A 206 4.12 -16.08 17.34
CA PHE A 206 5.48 -15.59 17.48
C PHE A 206 6.26 -15.79 16.18
N ILE A 207 6.94 -14.73 15.73
CA ILE A 207 7.84 -14.78 14.57
C ILE A 207 9.27 -14.51 15.05
N PRO A 208 10.19 -15.49 14.96
CA PRO A 208 11.57 -15.29 15.32
C PRO A 208 12.25 -14.19 14.51
N GLN A 209 13.06 -13.35 15.15
CA GLN A 209 13.72 -12.18 14.56
C GLN A 209 14.54 -12.51 13.29
N ILE A 210 15.05 -13.73 13.17
CA ILE A 210 15.79 -14.18 11.98
C ILE A 210 14.95 -14.10 10.70
N TYR A 211 13.62 -14.10 10.79
CA TYR A 211 12.73 -14.00 9.63
C TYR A 211 12.45 -12.56 9.18
N ALA A 212 12.89 -11.54 9.90
CA ALA A 212 12.67 -10.14 9.51
C ALA A 212 13.17 -9.84 8.09
N LEU A 213 14.46 -10.10 7.83
CA LEU A 213 15.05 -9.86 6.49
C LEU A 213 14.49 -10.78 5.41
N PRO A 214 14.25 -12.09 5.61
CA PRO A 214 13.50 -12.92 4.67
C PRO A 214 12.11 -12.39 4.32
N ILE A 215 11.32 -11.90 5.28
CA ILE A 215 9.99 -11.31 5.01
C ILE A 215 10.13 -10.04 4.18
N GLU A 216 11.05 -9.15 4.54
CA GLU A 216 11.34 -7.92 3.79
C GLU A 216 11.81 -8.24 2.37
N GLY A 217 12.74 -9.19 2.21
CA GLY A 217 13.21 -9.64 0.91
C GLY A 217 12.10 -10.22 0.03
N ALA A 218 11.16 -10.97 0.62
CA ALA A 218 9.99 -11.49 -0.08
C ALA A 218 9.06 -10.35 -0.54
N ALA A 219 8.86 -9.32 0.27
CA ALA A 219 8.06 -8.14 -0.08
C ALA A 219 8.70 -7.38 -1.27
N VAL A 220 10.01 -7.13 -1.23
CA VAL A 220 10.77 -6.51 -2.33
C VAL A 220 10.66 -7.33 -3.61
N LEU A 221 10.84 -8.65 -3.52
CA LEU A 221 10.76 -9.56 -4.65
C LEU A 221 9.35 -9.58 -5.26
N LEU A 222 8.32 -9.57 -4.44
CA LEU A 222 6.92 -9.51 -4.88
C LEU A 222 6.65 -8.25 -5.72
N VAL A 223 7.10 -7.08 -5.26
CA VAL A 223 6.98 -5.83 -6.00
C VAL A 223 7.79 -5.88 -7.29
N TYR A 224 9.04 -6.37 -7.25
CA TYR A 224 9.89 -6.49 -8.43
C TYR A 224 9.29 -7.37 -9.53
N LEU A 225 8.84 -8.58 -9.18
CA LEU A 225 8.25 -9.51 -10.14
C LEU A 225 6.96 -8.97 -10.74
N SER A 226 6.11 -8.34 -9.92
CA SER A 226 4.86 -7.76 -10.39
C SER A 226 5.09 -6.59 -11.33
N PHE A 227 6.02 -5.72 -10.98
CA PHE A 227 6.36 -4.57 -11.79
C PHE A 227 6.95 -4.97 -13.15
N THR A 228 7.85 -5.95 -13.17
CA THR A 228 8.45 -6.47 -14.42
C THR A 228 7.43 -7.18 -15.30
N THR A 229 6.48 -7.91 -14.72
CA THR A 229 5.40 -8.59 -15.44
C THR A 229 4.43 -7.60 -16.07
N LEU A 230 4.02 -6.57 -15.33
CA LEU A 230 3.13 -5.52 -15.83
C LEU A 230 3.80 -4.69 -16.94
N SER A 231 5.11 -4.43 -16.81
CA SER A 231 5.87 -3.71 -17.82
C SER A 231 5.95 -4.47 -19.15
N LYS A 232 6.04 -5.81 -19.12
CA LYS A 232 6.08 -6.65 -20.34
C LYS A 232 4.74 -6.71 -21.09
N ARG A 233 3.61 -6.58 -20.38
CA ARG A 233 2.27 -6.61 -20.99
C ARG A 233 1.89 -5.29 -21.68
N SER A 234 2.65 -4.23 -21.49
CA SER A 234 2.41 -2.92 -22.09
C SER A 234 3.19 -2.69 -23.39
N ILE A 235 3.95 -3.66 -23.85
CA ILE A 235 4.68 -3.71 -25.13
C ILE A 235 3.90 -4.54 -26.13
#